data_40882b9d97c506da7fec2d28405ed3fa
#
_entry.id   40882b9d97c506da7fec2d28405ed3fa
#
_cell.length_a   1.000
_cell.length_b   1.000
_cell.length_c   1.000
_cell.angle_alpha   90.00
_cell.angle_beta   90.00
_cell.angle_gamma   90.00
#
_symmetry.space_group_name_H-M   'P 1'
#
loop_
_entity.id
_entity.type
_entity.pdbx_description
1 polymer ?
#
loop_
_entity_poly.entity_id
_entity_poly.type
_entity_poly.pdbx_seq_one_letter_code
_entity_poly.pdbx_strand_id
1 'polypeptide(L)'
;MSFEVRHSDLAARIGKIETMHGAFETPVFIPVIHPVKQIVDTKFLEKLGFKIVITNAYTTLKYYGTEACERGIHDIINYNGVVMTDSGGYQVLRYGSVEVNPQTMAAFQKDISSDIAVPLDKPTGYGLSYELAKEYVQQTLNNARETLDTINEAREEKIESQVDDNCVDTIWVGPIQGAEHSGLVKYSAESLDTLGFKIMALGSPVELMEAYEFALLAQMIAATKRAIPTKPIHLFGAGHPLTIPLIVALGCDMFDSASYVLYAKEDRYLHANGTSKLQDLSYFPCQCPTCLSYTVKELLDLDKEKRTAEVANHNLYMLQAEVSIVKQTIVDGRLWEYVMQKAHAHPKVMEALELLKNFEFLEYGTPLFKGKALFMFDPLDQYRPEAKRFRRMVSNFRSPKYKRKRLVLYPELDIHPFYSSTTFVNLTKKFPDAQICTYSPFLGIIPVEISDIFPAAHNLIPRKTLTNSQAKDYPTFIESLNRFLIENGFEEVMIVEDHFILEVIEKISTQKPNLKVLRLQE
;
A
#
# COMPACT_ATOMS: atom_id res chain seq x y z
N MET A 1 5.56 -2.31 22.99
CA MET A 1 4.83 -1.61 21.89
C MET A 1 3.63 -2.45 21.49
N SER A 2 2.45 -1.85 21.38
CA SER A 2 1.25 -2.42 20.76
C SER A 2 0.98 -1.70 19.44
N PHE A 3 0.52 -2.43 18.43
CA PHE A 3 0.03 -1.86 17.18
C PHE A 3 -1.45 -2.19 17.05
N GLU A 4 -2.31 -1.23 17.42
CA GLU A 4 -3.76 -1.38 17.40
C GLU A 4 -4.31 -0.95 16.05
N VAL A 5 -4.90 -1.89 15.30
CA VAL A 5 -5.50 -1.63 13.98
C VAL A 5 -6.98 -1.31 14.15
N ARG A 6 -7.45 -0.17 13.62
CA ARG A 6 -8.85 0.31 13.70
C ARG A 6 -9.62 0.14 12.40
N HIS A 7 -8.95 0.37 11.27
CA HIS A 7 -9.53 0.21 9.94
C HIS A 7 -8.54 -0.51 9.03
N SER A 8 -9.06 -1.26 8.07
CA SER A 8 -8.25 -1.88 7.02
C SER A 8 -9.00 -1.92 5.70
N ASP A 9 -8.25 -1.85 4.59
CA ASP A 9 -8.72 -2.12 3.24
C ASP A 9 -7.55 -2.58 2.38
N LEU A 10 -7.71 -3.65 1.59
CA LEU A 10 -6.60 -4.37 0.97
C LEU A 10 -5.59 -4.83 2.04
N ALA A 11 -4.29 -4.50 1.89
CA ALA A 11 -3.32 -4.75 2.96
C ALA A 11 -3.03 -3.50 3.82
N ALA A 12 -3.67 -2.38 3.51
CA ALA A 12 -3.54 -1.12 4.24
C ALA A 12 -4.21 -1.17 5.62
N ARG A 13 -3.64 -0.46 6.59
CA ARG A 13 -4.12 -0.43 7.96
C ARG A 13 -4.04 0.97 8.54
N ILE A 14 -5.13 1.43 9.15
CA ILE A 14 -5.11 2.57 10.07
C ILE A 14 -4.89 2.01 11.46
N GLY A 15 -3.70 2.25 12.02
CA GLY A 15 -3.31 1.76 13.33
C GLY A 15 -2.61 2.85 14.15
N LYS A 16 -2.43 2.61 15.43
CA LYS A 16 -1.77 3.52 16.37
C LYS A 16 -0.48 2.90 16.90
N ILE A 17 0.59 3.69 16.91
CA ILE A 17 1.88 3.35 17.54
C ILE A 17 2.15 4.39 18.63
N GLU A 18 2.48 3.92 19.83
CA GLU A 18 2.83 4.72 20.99
C GLU A 18 4.32 4.61 21.29
N THR A 19 4.95 5.76 21.57
CA THR A 19 6.37 5.88 21.92
C THR A 19 6.52 6.70 23.19
N MET A 20 7.75 6.96 23.60
CA MET A 20 8.08 7.75 24.79
C MET A 20 7.57 9.21 24.68
N HIS A 21 7.76 9.86 23.52
CA HIS A 21 7.42 11.28 23.34
C HIS A 21 6.09 11.48 22.58
N GLY A 22 5.24 10.46 22.50
CA GLY A 22 3.91 10.60 21.92
C GLY A 22 3.43 9.42 21.12
N ALA A 23 2.41 9.65 20.32
CA ALA A 23 1.80 8.64 19.48
C ALA A 23 1.48 9.19 18.09
N PHE A 24 1.49 8.30 17.11
CA PHE A 24 1.09 8.62 15.74
C PHE A 24 0.23 7.53 15.14
N GLU A 25 -0.50 7.89 14.10
CA GLU A 25 -1.41 7.01 13.38
C GLU A 25 -0.86 6.68 12.00
N THR A 26 -0.89 5.40 11.63
CA THR A 26 -0.54 4.90 10.29
C THR A 26 -1.76 4.95 9.35
N PRO A 27 -1.56 4.92 8.00
CA PRO A 27 -0.30 5.12 7.33
C PRO A 27 0.24 6.54 7.56
N VAL A 28 1.57 6.70 7.58
CA VAL A 28 2.19 7.99 7.88
C VAL A 28 3.41 8.26 6.99
N PHE A 29 3.45 9.49 6.44
CA PHE A 29 4.66 10.03 5.84
C PHE A 29 5.52 10.68 6.93
N ILE A 30 6.81 10.37 6.93
CA ILE A 30 7.78 10.83 7.93
C ILE A 30 8.78 11.77 7.24
N PRO A 31 8.72 13.08 7.47
CA PRO A 31 9.70 14.01 6.90
C PRO A 31 11.10 13.73 7.41
N VAL A 32 12.07 13.64 6.50
CA VAL A 32 13.50 13.55 6.86
C VAL A 32 14.02 14.92 7.20
N ILE A 33 14.56 15.08 8.41
CA ILE A 33 15.14 16.33 8.92
C ILE A 33 16.66 16.19 9.04
N HIS A 34 17.40 17.16 8.50
CA HIS A 34 18.83 17.21 8.70
C HIS A 34 19.15 17.87 10.04
N PRO A 35 19.94 17.25 10.95
CA PRO A 35 20.10 17.74 12.32
C PRO A 35 20.79 19.12 12.41
N VAL A 36 21.49 19.55 11.35
CA VAL A 36 22.24 20.83 11.33
C VAL A 36 21.66 21.81 10.31
N LYS A 37 21.24 21.34 9.13
CA LYS A 37 20.84 22.18 7.99
C LYS A 37 19.33 22.05 7.74
N GLN A 38 18.53 22.66 8.60
CA GLN A 38 17.09 22.68 8.46
C GLN A 38 16.66 23.79 7.48
N ILE A 39 16.00 23.41 6.39
CA ILE A 39 15.44 24.37 5.42
C ILE A 39 14.00 24.71 5.80
N VAL A 40 13.29 23.75 6.36
CA VAL A 40 11.92 23.91 6.86
C VAL A 40 11.95 23.93 8.39
N ASP A 41 11.30 24.91 8.98
CA ASP A 41 11.16 24.99 10.43
C ASP A 41 10.36 23.80 10.98
N THR A 42 10.87 23.13 12.00
CA THR A 42 10.21 22.01 12.67
C THR A 42 8.87 22.40 13.30
N LYS A 43 8.72 23.66 13.76
CA LYS A 43 7.43 24.18 14.22
C LYS A 43 6.40 24.29 13.11
N PHE A 44 6.83 24.46 11.86
CA PHE A 44 5.93 24.38 10.71
C PHE A 44 5.43 22.94 10.50
N LEU A 45 6.29 21.92 10.67
CA LEU A 45 5.88 20.52 10.61
C LEU A 45 4.84 20.17 11.68
N GLU A 46 5.03 20.66 12.92
CA GLU A 46 4.05 20.48 14.00
C GLU A 46 2.69 21.10 13.65
N LYS A 47 2.68 22.31 13.05
CA LYS A 47 1.45 22.99 12.59
C LYS A 47 0.76 22.23 11.46
N LEU A 48 1.50 21.58 10.57
CA LEU A 48 0.96 20.72 9.52
C LEU A 48 0.40 19.40 10.07
N GLY A 49 0.62 19.09 11.34
CA GLY A 49 0.13 17.90 12.00
C GLY A 49 1.04 16.67 11.87
N PHE A 50 2.27 16.83 11.40
CA PHE A 50 3.26 15.76 11.49
C PHE A 50 3.52 15.44 12.97
N LYS A 51 3.36 14.19 13.35
CA LYS A 51 3.54 13.67 14.72
C LYS A 51 4.85 12.94 14.89
N ILE A 52 5.52 12.63 13.78
CA ILE A 52 6.78 11.90 13.72
C ILE A 52 7.66 12.49 12.63
N VAL A 53 8.95 12.56 12.90
CA VAL A 53 10.01 12.93 11.95
C VAL A 53 11.14 11.90 12.02
N ILE A 54 11.97 11.84 10.99
CA ILE A 54 13.17 11.01 10.98
C ILE A 54 14.41 11.88 10.76
N THR A 55 15.47 11.57 11.50
CA THR A 55 16.78 12.18 11.33
C THR A 55 17.88 11.13 11.32
N ASN A 56 19.11 11.55 11.03
CA ASN A 56 20.22 10.62 10.86
C ASN A 56 21.15 10.66 12.09
N ALA A 57 21.25 9.54 12.81
CA ALA A 57 22.05 9.40 14.01
C ALA A 57 23.56 9.55 13.73
N TYR A 58 24.06 8.97 12.62
CA TYR A 58 25.48 9.13 12.26
C TYR A 58 25.85 10.58 12.00
N THR A 59 25.01 11.33 11.31
CA THR A 59 25.21 12.76 11.08
C THR A 59 25.17 13.53 12.40
N THR A 60 24.25 13.19 13.29
CA THR A 60 24.16 13.80 14.63
C THR A 60 25.43 13.54 15.44
N LEU A 61 25.88 12.29 15.49
CA LEU A 61 27.13 11.92 16.17
C LEU A 61 28.33 12.69 15.60
N LYS A 62 28.43 12.80 14.28
CA LYS A 62 29.55 13.49 13.61
C LYS A 62 29.61 14.97 13.92
N TYR A 63 28.47 15.65 14.06
CA TYR A 63 28.44 17.12 14.27
C TYR A 63 28.40 17.51 15.74
N TYR A 64 27.78 16.74 16.62
CA TYR A 64 27.57 17.09 18.02
C TYR A 64 28.37 16.20 19.01
N GLY A 65 28.83 15.01 18.59
CA GLY A 65 29.58 14.10 19.47
C GLY A 65 28.80 13.77 20.75
N THR A 66 29.49 13.90 21.89
CA THR A 66 28.93 13.67 23.24
C THR A 66 27.92 14.73 23.67
N GLU A 67 27.98 15.95 23.13
CA GLU A 67 26.98 17.01 23.39
C GLU A 67 25.57 16.52 23.03
N ALA A 68 25.45 15.68 22.01
CA ALA A 68 24.17 15.12 21.62
C ALA A 68 23.52 14.26 22.72
N CYS A 69 24.32 13.51 23.49
CA CYS A 69 23.82 12.69 24.59
C CYS A 69 23.34 13.53 25.79
N GLU A 70 23.97 14.71 25.99
CA GLU A 70 23.56 15.64 27.05
C GLU A 70 22.27 16.38 26.73
N ARG A 71 22.06 16.74 25.45
CA ARG A 71 20.90 17.51 24.99
C ARG A 71 19.72 16.68 24.60
N GLY A 72 19.97 15.50 24.05
CA GLY A 72 18.95 14.68 23.43
C GLY A 72 18.58 15.12 22.00
N ILE A 73 18.09 14.17 21.21
CA ILE A 73 17.80 14.41 19.79
C ILE A 73 16.66 15.42 19.58
N HIS A 74 15.67 15.43 20.48
CA HIS A 74 14.51 16.32 20.42
C HIS A 74 14.91 17.80 20.53
N ASP A 75 15.84 18.10 21.46
CA ASP A 75 16.39 19.47 21.62
C ASP A 75 17.25 19.88 20.42
N ILE A 76 18.10 18.97 19.93
CA ILE A 76 18.97 19.23 18.77
C ILE A 76 18.18 19.65 17.55
N ILE A 77 17.08 18.93 17.24
CA ILE A 77 16.25 19.24 16.07
C ILE A 77 15.09 20.18 16.39
N ASN A 78 14.94 20.62 17.65
CA ASN A 78 13.84 21.47 18.13
C ASN A 78 12.45 20.94 17.75
N TYR A 79 12.18 19.67 18.09
CA TYR A 79 10.93 19.00 17.74
C TYR A 79 10.35 18.23 18.95
N ASN A 80 9.05 18.45 19.25
CA ASN A 80 8.41 17.89 20.45
C ASN A 80 7.66 16.57 20.22
N GLY A 81 7.51 16.14 18.97
CA GLY A 81 6.84 14.88 18.62
C GLY A 81 7.80 13.69 18.61
N VAL A 82 7.36 12.60 18.05
CA VAL A 82 8.15 11.37 17.94
C VAL A 82 9.35 11.56 17.01
N VAL A 83 10.53 11.13 17.44
CA VAL A 83 11.74 11.18 16.62
C VAL A 83 12.26 9.78 16.34
N MET A 84 12.28 9.44 15.05
CA MET A 84 12.96 8.25 14.56
C MET A 84 14.40 8.59 14.13
N THR A 85 15.34 7.71 14.41
CA THR A 85 16.72 7.86 13.94
C THR A 85 17.13 6.72 13.02
N ASP A 86 17.68 7.10 11.85
CA ASP A 86 18.39 6.20 10.95
C ASP A 86 19.86 6.13 11.33
N SER A 87 20.44 4.94 11.31
CA SER A 87 21.82 4.67 11.75
C SER A 87 22.90 5.19 10.80
N GLY A 88 22.54 5.52 9.55
CA GLY A 88 23.49 5.97 8.53
C GLY A 88 23.85 4.92 7.49
N GLY A 89 23.11 3.83 7.38
CA GLY A 89 23.32 2.81 6.34
C GLY A 89 23.29 3.38 4.92
N TYR A 90 22.38 4.32 4.63
CA TYR A 90 22.33 5.00 3.34
C TYR A 90 23.60 5.81 3.03
N GLN A 91 24.26 6.39 4.05
CA GLN A 91 25.54 7.10 3.90
C GLN A 91 26.66 6.14 3.50
N VAL A 92 26.62 4.87 3.97
CA VAL A 92 27.55 3.83 3.54
C VAL A 92 27.39 3.56 2.04
N LEU A 93 26.16 3.44 1.56
CA LEU A 93 25.87 3.23 0.14
C LEU A 93 26.38 4.38 -0.72
N ARG A 94 26.20 5.62 -0.28
CA ARG A 94 26.55 6.83 -1.03
C ARG A 94 28.03 7.22 -0.97
N TYR A 95 28.71 6.97 0.15
CA TYR A 95 30.07 7.43 0.43
C TYR A 95 31.08 6.30 0.63
N GLY A 96 30.66 5.03 0.61
CA GLY A 96 31.51 3.84 0.63
C GLY A 96 31.80 3.26 2.02
N SER A 97 31.86 4.08 3.09
CA SER A 97 32.06 3.58 4.46
C SER A 97 31.54 4.57 5.52
N VAL A 98 31.18 4.02 6.66
CA VAL A 98 30.88 4.76 7.91
C VAL A 98 31.82 4.22 8.97
N GLU A 99 32.54 5.10 9.65
CA GLU A 99 33.53 4.75 10.69
C GLU A 99 32.87 4.52 12.06
N VAL A 100 31.79 3.69 12.09
CA VAL A 100 31.06 3.38 13.33
C VAL A 100 30.62 1.92 13.29
N ASN A 101 30.77 1.23 14.41
CA ASN A 101 30.28 -0.14 14.57
C ASN A 101 28.82 -0.18 15.08
N PRO A 102 28.13 -1.34 14.98
CA PRO A 102 26.74 -1.50 15.40
C PRO A 102 26.52 -1.17 16.89
N GLN A 103 27.43 -1.57 17.77
CA GLN A 103 27.32 -1.38 19.21
C GLN A 103 27.37 0.11 19.58
N THR A 104 28.36 0.84 19.04
CA THR A 104 28.50 2.29 19.27
C THR A 104 27.27 3.04 18.75
N MET A 105 26.74 2.66 17.58
CA MET A 105 25.56 3.31 17.01
C MET A 105 24.31 3.00 17.84
N ALA A 106 24.15 1.77 18.33
CA ALA A 106 23.04 1.37 19.19
C ALA A 106 23.05 2.15 20.51
N ALA A 107 24.21 2.20 21.19
CA ALA A 107 24.38 2.97 22.42
C ALA A 107 24.07 4.46 22.19
N PHE A 108 24.64 5.06 21.13
CA PHE A 108 24.42 6.47 20.81
C PHE A 108 22.93 6.78 20.55
N GLN A 109 22.22 5.99 19.76
CA GLN A 109 20.80 6.22 19.49
C GLN A 109 19.94 6.12 20.75
N LYS A 110 20.31 5.26 21.69
CA LYS A 110 19.67 5.18 23.02
C LYS A 110 19.99 6.41 23.86
N ASP A 111 21.26 6.83 23.93
CA ASP A 111 21.73 7.93 24.77
C ASP A 111 21.16 9.27 24.33
N ILE A 112 20.93 9.48 23.02
CA ILE A 112 20.23 10.67 22.51
C ILE A 112 18.71 10.61 22.65
N SER A 113 18.15 9.58 23.30
CA SER A 113 16.72 9.40 23.57
C SER A 113 15.85 9.35 22.29
N SER A 114 16.29 8.57 21.29
CA SER A 114 15.47 8.29 20.11
C SER A 114 14.23 7.48 20.49
N ASP A 115 13.04 7.87 20.03
CA ASP A 115 11.82 7.08 20.23
C ASP A 115 11.83 5.77 19.45
N ILE A 116 12.28 5.87 18.19
CA ILE A 116 12.40 4.75 17.27
C ILE A 116 13.80 4.78 16.68
N ALA A 117 14.49 3.65 16.66
CA ALA A 117 15.86 3.56 16.18
C ALA A 117 16.05 2.40 15.20
N VAL A 118 16.87 2.62 14.18
CA VAL A 118 17.23 1.61 13.18
C VAL A 118 18.65 1.12 13.45
N PRO A 119 18.90 -0.19 13.63
CA PRO A 119 20.24 -0.75 13.67
C PRO A 119 21.06 -0.42 12.42
N LEU A 120 22.38 -0.40 12.57
CA LEU A 120 23.26 -0.19 11.42
C LEU A 120 23.10 -1.36 10.43
N ASP A 121 22.65 -1.07 9.23
CA ASP A 121 22.46 -2.04 8.18
C ASP A 121 23.50 -1.91 7.05
N LYS A 122 23.55 -2.91 6.20
CA LYS A 122 24.33 -2.88 4.95
C LYS A 122 23.36 -2.84 3.77
N PRO A 123 23.09 -1.64 3.21
CA PRO A 123 22.15 -1.51 2.11
C PRO A 123 22.57 -2.32 0.89
N THR A 124 21.62 -3.08 0.31
CA THR A 124 21.87 -3.90 -0.87
C THR A 124 21.82 -3.10 -2.17
N GLY A 125 21.13 -1.94 -2.20
CA GLY A 125 20.96 -1.17 -3.43
C GLY A 125 20.13 -1.93 -4.49
N TYR A 126 20.28 -1.52 -5.76
CA TYR A 126 19.63 -2.12 -6.92
C TYR A 126 20.67 -2.66 -7.91
N GLY A 127 20.39 -3.79 -8.55
CA GLY A 127 21.27 -4.40 -9.55
C GLY A 127 22.43 -5.21 -8.99
N LEU A 128 22.45 -5.53 -7.69
CA LEU A 128 23.46 -6.42 -7.12
C LEU A 128 23.26 -7.87 -7.56
N SER A 129 24.37 -8.59 -7.74
CA SER A 129 24.29 -10.05 -7.91
C SER A 129 23.67 -10.70 -6.67
N TYR A 130 22.99 -11.83 -6.86
CA TYR A 130 22.37 -12.58 -5.77
C TYR A 130 23.34 -12.90 -4.63
N GLU A 131 24.57 -13.34 -4.96
CA GLU A 131 25.57 -13.71 -3.96
C GLU A 131 26.04 -12.51 -3.13
N LEU A 132 26.29 -11.37 -3.76
CA LEU A 132 26.67 -10.15 -3.05
C LEU A 132 25.51 -9.59 -2.20
N ALA A 133 24.30 -9.60 -2.74
CA ALA A 133 23.11 -9.23 -1.98
C ALA A 133 22.90 -10.13 -0.75
N LYS A 134 23.14 -11.44 -0.90
CA LYS A 134 23.07 -12.41 0.21
C LYS A 134 24.13 -12.14 1.29
N GLU A 135 25.34 -11.78 0.91
CA GLU A 135 26.40 -11.37 1.84
C GLU A 135 25.97 -10.13 2.65
N TYR A 136 25.42 -9.10 1.99
CA TYR A 136 24.98 -7.87 2.66
C TYR A 136 23.77 -8.10 3.57
N VAL A 137 22.85 -9.00 3.17
CA VAL A 137 21.76 -9.45 4.05
C VAL A 137 22.34 -10.10 5.32
N GLN A 138 23.33 -10.99 5.17
CA GLN A 138 23.95 -11.67 6.33
C GLN A 138 24.67 -10.68 7.24
N GLN A 139 25.36 -9.69 6.67
CA GLN A 139 26.00 -8.64 7.45
C GLN A 139 24.97 -7.81 8.22
N THR A 140 23.86 -7.43 7.58
CA THR A 140 22.75 -6.71 8.22
C THR A 140 22.16 -7.52 9.39
N LEU A 141 21.94 -8.83 9.20
CA LEU A 141 21.43 -9.70 10.25
C LEU A 141 22.41 -9.84 11.43
N ASN A 142 23.71 -9.86 11.17
CA ASN A 142 24.72 -9.88 12.22
C ASN A 142 24.72 -8.56 13.00
N ASN A 143 24.73 -7.42 12.30
CA ASN A 143 24.65 -6.10 12.93
C ASN A 143 23.37 -5.93 13.78
N ALA A 144 22.24 -6.47 13.32
CA ALA A 144 20.99 -6.45 14.06
C ALA A 144 21.06 -7.27 15.36
N ARG A 145 21.75 -8.44 15.36
CA ARG A 145 21.99 -9.23 16.58
C ARG A 145 22.90 -8.49 17.54
N GLU A 146 24.06 -7.98 17.07
CA GLU A 146 24.99 -7.21 17.90
C GLU A 146 24.32 -5.98 18.54
N THR A 147 23.43 -5.32 17.80
CA THR A 147 22.61 -4.20 18.33
C THR A 147 21.72 -4.68 19.48
N LEU A 148 21.01 -5.80 19.32
CA LEU A 148 20.12 -6.34 20.35
C LEU A 148 20.90 -6.81 21.58
N ASP A 149 22.06 -7.44 21.38
CA ASP A 149 22.93 -7.88 22.48
C ASP A 149 23.39 -6.68 23.32
N THR A 150 23.86 -5.60 22.66
CA THR A 150 24.24 -4.33 23.35
C THR A 150 23.09 -3.72 24.14
N ILE A 151 21.86 -3.76 23.59
CA ILE A 151 20.69 -3.19 24.26
C ILE A 151 20.31 -4.04 25.48
N ASN A 152 20.35 -5.36 25.35
CA ASN A 152 20.00 -6.28 26.43
C ASN A 152 21.02 -6.22 27.58
N GLU A 153 22.31 -6.20 27.30
CA GLU A 153 23.38 -6.00 28.30
C GLU A 153 23.16 -4.70 29.09
N ALA A 154 22.93 -3.57 28.38
CA ALA A 154 22.67 -2.29 29.03
C ALA A 154 21.34 -2.25 29.83
N ARG A 155 20.39 -3.13 29.52
CA ARG A 155 19.14 -3.31 30.29
C ARG A 155 19.36 -4.13 31.56
N GLU A 156 20.13 -5.19 31.47
CA GLU A 156 20.51 -6.03 32.62
C GLU A 156 21.28 -5.22 33.66
N GLU A 157 22.26 -4.41 33.25
CA GLU A 157 23.02 -3.49 34.13
C GLU A 157 22.10 -2.49 34.86
N LYS A 158 21.05 -1.97 34.22
CA LYS A 158 20.08 -1.07 34.86
C LYS A 158 19.22 -1.78 35.89
N ILE A 159 18.78 -3.00 35.60
CA ILE A 159 17.99 -3.81 36.54
C ILE A 159 18.81 -4.14 37.80
N GLU A 160 20.07 -4.50 37.64
CA GLU A 160 20.98 -4.77 38.76
C GLU A 160 21.23 -3.53 39.62
N SER A 161 21.23 -2.33 39.01
CA SER A 161 21.42 -1.05 39.72
C SER A 161 20.16 -0.49 40.39
N GLN A 162 19.02 -1.19 40.34
CA GLN A 162 17.72 -0.79 40.93
C GLN A 162 17.22 0.61 40.48
N VAL A 163 17.57 1.06 39.29
CA VAL A 163 17.04 2.30 38.72
C VAL A 163 15.60 2.03 38.25
N ASP A 164 14.65 2.86 38.72
CA ASP A 164 13.21 2.72 38.48
C ASP A 164 12.92 2.80 36.95
N ASP A 165 12.52 1.69 36.33
CA ASP A 165 12.44 1.52 34.87
C ASP A 165 11.00 1.69 34.35
N ASN A 166 10.31 2.74 34.81
CA ASN A 166 9.01 3.15 34.24
C ASN A 166 9.11 3.87 32.88
N CYS A 167 10.31 3.92 32.28
CA CYS A 167 10.54 4.55 30.97
C CYS A 167 10.16 3.60 29.83
N VAL A 168 9.33 4.06 28.90
CA VAL A 168 9.08 3.36 27.62
C VAL A 168 10.40 3.37 26.82
N ASP A 169 10.98 2.20 26.61
CA ASP A 169 12.24 2.04 25.87
C ASP A 169 12.11 2.44 24.39
N THR A 170 13.25 2.83 23.79
CA THR A 170 13.40 3.00 22.35
C THR A 170 12.86 1.79 21.59
N ILE A 171 12.03 2.02 20.58
CA ILE A 171 11.49 0.96 19.72
C ILE A 171 12.49 0.67 18.61
N TRP A 172 13.00 -0.55 18.57
CA TRP A 172 13.97 -0.96 17.54
C TRP A 172 13.29 -1.53 16.32
N VAL A 173 13.79 -1.13 15.13
CA VAL A 173 13.27 -1.48 13.82
C VAL A 173 14.17 -2.50 13.15
N GLY A 174 13.63 -3.62 12.68
CA GLY A 174 14.41 -4.63 11.94
C GLY A 174 14.62 -4.20 10.48
N PRO A 175 15.87 -3.92 10.03
CA PRO A 175 16.15 -3.49 8.66
C PRO A 175 16.19 -4.68 7.70
N ILE A 176 15.18 -4.81 6.85
CA ILE A 176 15.08 -5.85 5.83
C ILE A 176 15.90 -5.42 4.61
N GLN A 177 16.79 -6.28 4.16
CA GLN A 177 17.58 -6.09 2.95
C GLN A 177 17.38 -7.29 1.99
N GLY A 178 17.80 -7.16 0.72
CA GLY A 178 17.68 -8.24 -0.25
C GLY A 178 17.61 -7.79 -1.70
N ALA A 179 17.79 -6.49 -1.98
CA ALA A 179 17.64 -5.90 -3.31
C ALA A 179 16.31 -6.32 -3.98
N GLU A 180 16.31 -6.55 -5.29
CA GLU A 180 15.17 -7.07 -6.06
C GLU A 180 14.93 -8.59 -5.89
N HIS A 181 15.74 -9.27 -5.09
CA HIS A 181 15.66 -10.73 -4.89
C HIS A 181 14.61 -11.07 -3.84
N SER A 182 13.36 -11.30 -4.23
CA SER A 182 12.23 -11.59 -3.32
C SER A 182 12.51 -12.73 -2.33
N GLY A 183 13.32 -13.72 -2.70
CA GLY A 183 13.74 -14.81 -1.81
C GLY A 183 14.64 -14.34 -0.66
N LEU A 184 15.56 -13.41 -0.92
CA LEU A 184 16.43 -12.80 0.09
C LEU A 184 15.66 -11.84 0.98
N VAL A 185 14.76 -11.03 0.39
CA VAL A 185 13.86 -10.14 1.15
C VAL A 185 13.03 -10.95 2.14
N LYS A 186 12.42 -12.06 1.70
CA LYS A 186 11.68 -12.97 2.55
C LYS A 186 12.56 -13.54 3.68
N TYR A 187 13.73 -14.08 3.35
CA TYR A 187 14.66 -14.64 4.31
C TYR A 187 15.10 -13.61 5.35
N SER A 188 15.43 -12.38 4.92
CA SER A 188 15.79 -11.28 5.81
C SER A 188 14.65 -10.95 6.77
N ALA A 189 13.42 -10.80 6.25
CA ALA A 189 12.24 -10.48 7.03
C ALA A 189 11.93 -11.54 8.10
N GLU A 190 11.93 -12.83 7.73
CA GLU A 190 11.68 -13.96 8.64
C GLU A 190 12.76 -14.05 9.72
N SER A 191 14.04 -13.84 9.35
CA SER A 191 15.16 -13.86 10.29
C SER A 191 15.06 -12.73 11.32
N LEU A 192 14.73 -11.51 10.89
CA LEU A 192 14.54 -10.36 11.79
C LEU A 192 13.31 -10.52 12.68
N ASP A 193 12.24 -11.16 12.18
CA ASP A 193 11.06 -11.44 12.99
C ASP A 193 11.37 -12.39 14.16
N THR A 194 12.21 -13.40 13.95
CA THR A 194 12.67 -14.31 15.02
C THR A 194 13.52 -13.61 16.08
N LEU A 195 14.17 -12.49 15.74
CA LEU A 195 14.92 -11.65 16.68
C LEU A 195 14.00 -10.76 17.54
N GLY A 196 12.71 -10.67 17.22
CA GLY A 196 11.72 -9.99 18.05
C GLY A 196 11.52 -8.51 17.77
N PHE A 197 12.05 -7.97 16.70
CA PHE A 197 11.77 -6.58 16.26
C PHE A 197 10.26 -6.33 16.14
N LYS A 198 9.80 -5.16 16.54
CA LYS A 198 8.37 -4.80 16.58
C LYS A 198 7.90 -4.09 15.33
N ILE A 199 8.77 -3.34 14.68
CA ILE A 199 8.59 -2.67 13.40
C ILE A 199 9.64 -3.23 12.44
N MET A 200 9.30 -3.36 11.18
CA MET A 200 10.22 -3.80 10.14
C MET A 200 10.38 -2.72 9.09
N ALA A 201 11.59 -2.46 8.62
CA ALA A 201 11.85 -1.49 7.57
C ALA A 201 12.42 -2.15 6.32
N LEU A 202 11.77 -1.94 5.18
CA LEU A 202 12.26 -2.41 3.88
C LEU A 202 13.26 -1.41 3.31
N GLY A 203 14.51 -1.85 3.22
CA GLY A 203 15.64 -1.06 2.75
C GLY A 203 15.83 -1.11 1.23
N SER A 204 16.62 -0.16 0.73
CA SER A 204 17.09 -0.08 -0.66
C SER A 204 16.01 0.08 -1.76
N PRO A 205 14.83 0.69 -1.51
CA PRO A 205 13.83 0.88 -2.56
C PRO A 205 14.04 2.15 -3.39
N VAL A 206 14.91 3.08 -2.96
CA VAL A 206 15.05 4.43 -3.55
C VAL A 206 15.45 4.35 -5.03
N GLU A 207 16.48 3.57 -5.34
CA GLU A 207 16.98 3.41 -6.72
C GLU A 207 15.92 2.82 -7.65
N LEU A 208 15.10 1.86 -7.16
CA LEU A 208 13.96 1.31 -7.91
C LEU A 208 12.91 2.39 -8.21
N MET A 209 12.62 3.22 -7.23
CA MET A 209 11.64 4.31 -7.41
C MET A 209 12.15 5.38 -8.37
N GLU A 210 13.43 5.73 -8.32
CA GLU A 210 14.08 6.66 -9.25
C GLU A 210 14.13 6.10 -10.67
N ALA A 211 14.28 4.77 -10.83
CA ALA A 211 14.24 4.07 -12.11
C ALA A 211 12.80 3.76 -12.60
N TYR A 212 11.77 4.15 -11.86
CA TYR A 212 10.36 3.83 -12.14
C TYR A 212 10.05 2.32 -12.17
N GLU A 213 10.84 1.49 -11.48
CA GLU A 213 10.66 0.04 -11.37
C GLU A 213 9.61 -0.32 -10.30
N PHE A 214 8.42 0.28 -10.41
CA PHE A 214 7.35 0.10 -9.41
C PHE A 214 6.81 -1.33 -9.34
N ALA A 215 6.91 -2.10 -10.42
CA ALA A 215 6.55 -3.51 -10.43
C ALA A 215 7.47 -4.35 -9.53
N LEU A 216 8.79 -4.11 -9.58
CA LEU A 216 9.76 -4.75 -8.69
C LEU A 216 9.57 -4.30 -7.25
N LEU A 217 9.34 -3.01 -7.02
CA LEU A 217 8.99 -2.47 -5.70
C LEU A 217 7.77 -3.17 -5.10
N ALA A 218 6.70 -3.35 -5.90
CA ALA A 218 5.49 -4.06 -5.46
C ALA A 218 5.78 -5.52 -5.08
N GLN A 219 6.66 -6.20 -5.81
CA GLN A 219 7.09 -7.57 -5.50
C GLN A 219 7.90 -7.64 -4.20
N MET A 220 8.81 -6.69 -3.95
CA MET A 220 9.58 -6.61 -2.70
C MET A 220 8.67 -6.39 -1.49
N ILE A 221 7.73 -5.45 -1.58
CA ILE A 221 6.74 -5.21 -0.52
C ILE A 221 5.89 -6.45 -0.30
N ALA A 222 5.42 -7.10 -1.37
CA ALA A 222 4.64 -8.33 -1.29
C ALA A 222 5.41 -9.48 -0.65
N ALA A 223 6.71 -9.65 -0.95
CA ALA A 223 7.57 -10.65 -0.33
C ALA A 223 7.67 -10.41 1.19
N THR A 224 7.92 -9.14 1.59
CA THR A 224 7.94 -8.73 2.99
C THR A 224 6.61 -9.00 3.68
N LYS A 225 5.48 -8.56 3.08
CA LYS A 225 4.15 -8.70 3.68
C LYS A 225 3.71 -10.15 3.84
N ARG A 226 4.09 -11.03 2.93
CA ARG A 226 3.84 -12.48 3.05
C ARG A 226 4.65 -13.12 4.17
N ALA A 227 5.90 -12.68 4.37
CA ALA A 227 6.77 -13.20 5.41
C ALA A 227 6.30 -12.76 6.82
N ILE A 228 5.90 -11.50 6.98
CA ILE A 228 5.57 -10.88 8.26
C ILE A 228 4.22 -10.12 8.21
N PRO A 229 3.09 -10.82 8.02
CA PRO A 229 1.79 -10.20 7.69
C PRO A 229 1.26 -9.24 8.77
N THR A 230 1.62 -9.44 10.03
CA THR A 230 1.09 -8.67 11.17
C THR A 230 1.93 -7.47 11.56
N LYS A 231 3.24 -7.49 11.29
CA LYS A 231 4.17 -6.42 11.68
C LYS A 231 3.90 -5.11 10.92
N PRO A 232 4.06 -3.94 11.58
CA PRO A 232 4.16 -2.67 10.88
C PRO A 232 5.38 -2.65 9.95
N ILE A 233 5.17 -2.15 8.73
CA ILE A 233 6.21 -2.07 7.70
C ILE A 233 6.51 -0.61 7.40
N HIS A 234 7.77 -0.23 7.54
CA HIS A 234 8.33 1.04 7.09
C HIS A 234 9.00 0.84 5.73
N LEU A 235 8.70 1.66 4.76
CA LEU A 235 9.37 1.69 3.45
C LEU A 235 10.27 2.90 3.38
N PHE A 236 11.59 2.71 3.35
CA PHE A 236 12.53 3.81 3.28
C PHE A 236 12.47 4.59 1.97
N GLY A 237 12.62 5.91 2.06
CA GLY A 237 12.78 6.81 0.92
C GLY A 237 11.54 7.05 0.06
N ALA A 238 10.37 6.55 0.44
CA ALA A 238 9.13 6.66 -0.33
C ALA A 238 8.38 7.97 -0.02
N GLY A 239 8.51 8.97 -0.89
CA GLY A 239 7.89 10.29 -0.68
C GLY A 239 7.40 10.93 -1.98
N HIS A 240 6.54 10.22 -2.73
CA HIS A 240 5.95 10.75 -3.95
C HIS A 240 4.44 10.48 -3.97
N PRO A 241 3.58 11.51 -4.16
CA PRO A 241 2.12 11.36 -4.08
C PRO A 241 1.54 10.31 -5.02
N LEU A 242 2.17 10.07 -6.16
CA LEU A 242 1.74 9.09 -7.14
C LEU A 242 1.81 7.64 -6.62
N THR A 243 2.85 7.33 -5.84
CA THR A 243 3.15 5.95 -5.39
C THR A 243 2.61 5.62 -4.01
N ILE A 244 2.33 6.62 -3.17
CA ILE A 244 1.84 6.44 -1.80
C ILE A 244 0.61 5.53 -1.73
N PRO A 245 -0.46 5.70 -2.55
CA PRO A 245 -1.62 4.81 -2.48
C PRO A 245 -1.29 3.35 -2.78
N LEU A 246 -0.41 3.09 -3.74
CA LEU A 246 0.02 1.73 -4.11
C LEU A 246 0.80 1.05 -2.98
N ILE A 247 1.81 1.73 -2.41
CA ILE A 247 2.63 1.13 -1.34
C ILE A 247 1.81 0.89 -0.07
N VAL A 248 0.89 1.79 0.23
CA VAL A 248 -0.02 1.63 1.37
C VAL A 248 -1.00 0.48 1.12
N ALA A 249 -1.59 0.37 -0.08
CA ALA A 249 -2.46 -0.75 -0.45
C ALA A 249 -1.75 -2.11 -0.35
N LEU A 250 -0.44 -2.15 -0.58
CA LEU A 250 0.41 -3.33 -0.41
C LEU A 250 0.80 -3.60 1.04
N GLY A 251 0.51 -2.70 1.98
CA GLY A 251 0.67 -2.89 3.42
C GLY A 251 1.84 -2.17 4.07
N CYS A 252 2.41 -1.14 3.42
CA CYS A 252 3.34 -0.24 4.10
C CYS A 252 2.55 0.68 5.03
N ASP A 253 2.95 0.72 6.29
CA ASP A 253 2.32 1.52 7.35
C ASP A 253 3.03 2.86 7.57
N MET A 254 4.34 2.89 7.33
CA MET A 254 5.22 4.03 7.52
C MET A 254 6.10 4.21 6.28
N PHE A 255 6.42 5.43 5.93
CA PHE A 255 7.35 5.73 4.83
C PHE A 255 7.93 7.13 5.02
N ASP A 256 9.21 7.29 4.73
CA ASP A 256 9.94 8.54 4.90
C ASP A 256 10.51 9.04 3.59
N SER A 257 10.78 10.31 3.50
CA SER A 257 11.60 10.87 2.43
C SER A 257 12.09 12.29 2.71
N ALA A 258 13.25 12.62 2.12
CA ALA A 258 13.72 13.97 1.92
C ALA A 258 13.25 14.60 0.59
N SER A 259 12.37 13.93 -0.17
CA SER A 259 11.93 14.38 -1.51
C SER A 259 11.36 15.79 -1.51
N TYR A 260 10.62 16.16 -0.46
CA TYR A 260 10.00 17.47 -0.35
C TYR A 260 11.03 18.63 -0.45
N VAL A 261 12.21 18.46 0.14
CA VAL A 261 13.26 19.47 0.13
C VAL A 261 14.25 19.25 -1.02
N LEU A 262 14.53 18.00 -1.41
CA LEU A 262 15.42 17.72 -2.54
C LEU A 262 14.80 18.23 -3.84
N TYR A 263 13.51 17.97 -4.06
CA TYR A 263 12.78 18.52 -5.20
C TYR A 263 12.70 20.04 -5.18
N ALA A 264 12.47 20.64 -4.01
CA ALA A 264 12.45 22.10 -3.88
C ALA A 264 13.79 22.75 -4.24
N LYS A 265 14.92 22.15 -3.89
CA LYS A 265 16.25 22.62 -4.30
C LYS A 265 16.43 22.68 -5.82
N GLU A 266 15.73 21.81 -6.53
CA GLU A 266 15.70 21.73 -8.00
C GLU A 266 14.53 22.51 -8.62
N ASP A 267 13.84 23.35 -7.86
CA ASP A 267 12.62 24.04 -8.27
C ASP A 267 11.54 23.09 -8.80
N ARG A 268 11.42 21.88 -8.20
CA ARG A 268 10.38 20.91 -8.50
C ARG A 268 9.22 21.04 -7.52
N TYR A 269 8.05 21.29 -8.10
CA TYR A 269 6.77 21.42 -7.45
C TYR A 269 6.02 20.07 -7.52
N LEU A 270 5.62 19.52 -6.38
CA LEU A 270 4.82 18.30 -6.29
C LEU A 270 3.36 18.60 -6.59
N HIS A 271 2.71 17.70 -7.32
CA HIS A 271 1.26 17.67 -7.46
C HIS A 271 0.74 16.23 -7.33
N ALA A 272 -0.57 16.04 -7.27
CA ALA A 272 -1.19 14.75 -6.96
C ALA A 272 -0.71 13.59 -7.85
N ASN A 273 -0.33 13.86 -9.10
CA ASN A 273 0.00 12.83 -10.09
C ASN A 273 1.45 12.93 -10.61
N GLY A 274 2.31 13.74 -9.97
CA GLY A 274 3.68 13.87 -10.43
C GLY A 274 4.40 15.10 -9.91
N THR A 275 5.39 15.56 -10.67
CA THR A 275 6.15 16.78 -10.40
C THR A 275 6.23 17.64 -11.64
N SER A 276 6.32 18.96 -11.46
CA SER A 276 6.63 19.92 -12.53
C SER A 276 7.78 20.81 -12.12
N LYS A 277 8.59 21.26 -13.07
CA LYS A 277 9.51 22.38 -12.78
C LYS A 277 8.69 23.64 -12.57
N LEU A 278 9.05 24.45 -11.58
CA LEU A 278 8.32 25.67 -11.25
C LEU A 278 8.22 26.62 -12.44
N GLN A 279 9.27 26.72 -13.23
CA GLN A 279 9.33 27.55 -14.44
C GLN A 279 8.36 27.10 -15.56
N ASP A 280 7.91 25.84 -15.53
CA ASP A 280 7.00 25.30 -16.55
C ASP A 280 5.53 25.48 -16.14
N LEU A 281 5.26 25.97 -14.93
CA LEU A 281 3.93 26.24 -14.44
C LEU A 281 3.44 27.60 -14.89
N SER A 282 2.19 27.65 -15.35
CA SER A 282 1.46 28.91 -15.56
C SER A 282 0.51 29.21 -14.39
N TYR A 283 0.04 28.19 -13.69
CA TYR A 283 -0.89 28.27 -12.56
C TYR A 283 -0.51 27.28 -11.48
N PHE A 284 -0.81 27.60 -10.23
CA PHE A 284 -0.73 26.66 -9.13
C PHE A 284 -2.02 25.84 -9.02
N PRO A 285 -1.99 24.51 -9.23
CA PRO A 285 -3.16 23.63 -9.02
C PRO A 285 -3.35 23.25 -7.54
N CYS A 286 -3.00 24.12 -6.61
CA CYS A 286 -3.03 23.90 -5.16
C CYS A 286 -3.44 25.18 -4.44
N GLN A 287 -4.06 25.03 -3.26
CA GLN A 287 -4.50 26.13 -2.41
C GLN A 287 -3.80 26.10 -1.02
N CYS A 288 -2.57 25.58 -0.94
CA CYS A 288 -1.78 25.69 0.27
C CYS A 288 -1.35 27.14 0.53
N PRO A 289 -0.91 27.49 1.74
CA PRO A 289 -0.49 28.85 2.05
C PRO A 289 0.53 29.44 1.09
N THR A 290 1.53 28.70 0.65
CA THR A 290 2.50 29.15 -0.35
C THR A 290 1.82 29.52 -1.68
N CYS A 291 0.94 28.66 -2.22
CA CYS A 291 0.25 28.88 -3.50
C CYS A 291 -0.82 29.99 -3.45
N LEU A 292 -1.31 30.32 -2.26
CA LEU A 292 -2.20 31.46 -2.04
C LEU A 292 -1.45 32.79 -1.84
N SER A 293 -0.21 32.71 -1.34
CA SER A 293 0.61 33.89 -1.04
C SER A 293 1.38 34.43 -2.23
N TYR A 294 1.64 33.59 -3.23
CA TYR A 294 2.46 33.93 -4.39
C TYR A 294 1.81 33.51 -5.69
N THR A 295 2.01 34.29 -6.74
CA THR A 295 1.89 33.79 -8.13
C THR A 295 3.15 32.97 -8.48
N VAL A 296 3.11 32.21 -9.57
CA VAL A 296 4.28 31.45 -10.06
C VAL A 296 5.47 32.40 -10.32
N LYS A 297 5.21 33.56 -10.91
CA LYS A 297 6.26 34.54 -11.20
C LYS A 297 6.88 35.11 -9.91
N GLU A 298 6.05 35.54 -8.96
CA GLU A 298 6.53 36.05 -7.68
C GLU A 298 7.37 35.00 -6.92
N LEU A 299 6.96 33.73 -6.96
CA LEU A 299 7.72 32.66 -6.32
C LEU A 299 9.07 32.43 -7.04
N LEU A 300 9.11 32.52 -8.37
CA LEU A 300 10.36 32.43 -9.15
C LEU A 300 11.30 33.63 -8.90
N ASP A 301 10.75 34.81 -8.65
CA ASP A 301 11.52 36.04 -8.40
C ASP A 301 12.15 36.10 -6.98
N LEU A 302 11.75 35.18 -6.06
CA LEU A 302 12.39 35.05 -4.74
C LEU A 302 13.85 34.60 -4.89
N ASP A 303 14.69 35.00 -3.93
CA ASP A 303 16.02 34.39 -3.80
C ASP A 303 15.93 32.87 -3.63
N LYS A 304 17.01 32.18 -4.01
CA LYS A 304 17.00 30.72 -4.09
C LYS A 304 16.68 30.03 -2.76
N GLU A 305 17.16 30.57 -1.65
CA GLU A 305 16.98 29.98 -0.32
C GLU A 305 15.52 30.07 0.10
N LYS A 306 14.92 31.26 0.02
CA LYS A 306 13.53 31.50 0.36
C LYS A 306 12.59 30.73 -0.58
N ARG A 307 12.87 30.74 -1.88
CA ARG A 307 12.11 29.95 -2.87
C ARG A 307 12.14 28.45 -2.54
N THR A 308 13.33 27.92 -2.19
CA THR A 308 13.46 26.52 -1.80
C THR A 308 12.62 26.20 -0.55
N ALA A 309 12.63 27.07 0.46
CA ALA A 309 11.81 26.88 1.66
C ALA A 309 10.30 26.88 1.34
N GLU A 310 9.85 27.85 0.53
CA GLU A 310 8.43 27.94 0.14
C GLU A 310 7.97 26.75 -0.70
N VAL A 311 8.79 26.30 -1.67
CA VAL A 311 8.45 25.10 -2.47
C VAL A 311 8.50 23.84 -1.60
N ALA A 312 9.43 23.74 -0.63
CA ALA A 312 9.48 22.63 0.32
C ALA A 312 8.24 22.60 1.22
N ASN A 313 7.77 23.76 1.68
CA ASN A 313 6.53 23.91 2.44
C ASN A 313 5.32 23.41 1.62
N HIS A 314 5.21 23.85 0.36
CA HIS A 314 4.18 23.36 -0.54
C HIS A 314 4.26 21.83 -0.72
N ASN A 315 5.45 21.29 -0.97
CA ASN A 315 5.64 19.85 -1.19
C ASN A 315 5.22 19.03 0.04
N LEU A 316 5.47 19.53 1.26
CA LEU A 316 4.98 18.90 2.50
C LEU A 316 3.46 18.90 2.60
N TYR A 317 2.81 20.00 2.22
CA TYR A 317 1.35 20.05 2.14
C TYR A 317 0.79 18.99 1.21
N MET A 318 1.39 18.81 0.04
CA MET A 318 0.95 17.80 -0.92
C MET A 318 1.10 16.37 -0.39
N LEU A 319 2.21 16.06 0.29
CA LEU A 319 2.45 14.75 0.88
C LEU A 319 1.48 14.47 2.03
N GLN A 320 1.24 15.44 2.90
CA GLN A 320 0.29 15.30 4.02
C GLN A 320 -1.16 15.17 3.51
N ALA A 321 -1.53 15.93 2.49
CA ALA A 321 -2.84 15.83 1.85
C ALA A 321 -3.06 14.44 1.23
N GLU A 322 -2.05 13.90 0.53
CA GLU A 322 -2.13 12.57 -0.07
C GLU A 322 -2.33 11.47 0.99
N VAL A 323 -1.57 11.52 2.09
CA VAL A 323 -1.75 10.58 3.21
C VAL A 323 -3.15 10.67 3.81
N SER A 324 -3.68 11.89 3.97
CA SER A 324 -5.02 12.11 4.48
C SER A 324 -6.10 11.54 3.56
N ILE A 325 -5.95 11.70 2.24
CA ILE A 325 -6.84 11.10 1.23
C ILE A 325 -6.77 9.57 1.32
N VAL A 326 -5.57 8.99 1.39
CA VAL A 326 -5.39 7.54 1.53
C VAL A 326 -6.07 7.01 2.79
N LYS A 327 -5.89 7.67 3.94
CA LYS A 327 -6.59 7.29 5.18
C LYS A 327 -8.10 7.32 5.00
N GLN A 328 -8.63 8.40 4.40
CA GLN A 328 -10.08 8.50 4.17
C GLN A 328 -10.58 7.40 3.23
N THR A 329 -9.82 7.05 2.18
CA THR A 329 -10.22 5.97 1.27
C THR A 329 -10.19 4.59 1.94
N ILE A 330 -9.29 4.36 2.91
CA ILE A 330 -9.30 3.13 3.74
C ILE A 330 -10.60 3.09 4.58
N VAL A 331 -10.95 4.17 5.27
CA VAL A 331 -12.18 4.26 6.09
C VAL A 331 -13.43 4.05 5.23
N ASP A 332 -13.44 4.63 4.04
CA ASP A 332 -14.54 4.52 3.08
C ASP A 332 -14.62 3.14 2.39
N GLY A 333 -13.59 2.30 2.52
CA GLY A 333 -13.47 1.02 1.82
C GLY A 333 -13.28 1.18 0.30
N ARG A 334 -12.64 2.27 -0.13
CA ARG A 334 -12.43 2.65 -1.55
C ARG A 334 -10.98 2.77 -1.96
N LEU A 335 -10.09 2.12 -1.24
CA LEU A 335 -8.66 2.20 -1.54
C LEU A 335 -8.33 1.62 -2.92
N TRP A 336 -9.03 0.54 -3.34
CA TRP A 336 -8.86 -0.03 -4.68
C TRP A 336 -9.15 1.00 -5.78
N GLU A 337 -10.29 1.69 -5.71
CA GLU A 337 -10.69 2.72 -6.68
C GLU A 337 -9.67 3.86 -6.73
N TYR A 338 -9.11 4.24 -5.58
CA TYR A 338 -8.13 5.31 -5.52
C TYR A 338 -6.78 4.89 -6.11
N VAL A 339 -6.33 3.67 -5.86
CA VAL A 339 -5.11 3.13 -6.48
C VAL A 339 -5.28 3.02 -8.00
N MET A 340 -6.45 2.58 -8.48
CA MET A 340 -6.78 2.55 -9.91
C MET A 340 -6.68 3.95 -10.53
N GLN A 341 -7.27 4.98 -9.89
CA GLN A 341 -7.19 6.36 -10.36
C GLN A 341 -5.74 6.84 -10.49
N LYS A 342 -4.89 6.54 -9.52
CA LYS A 342 -3.47 6.89 -9.54
C LYS A 342 -2.69 6.13 -10.60
N ALA A 343 -3.00 4.86 -10.80
CA ALA A 343 -2.35 4.04 -11.82
C ALA A 343 -2.60 4.55 -13.24
N HIS A 344 -3.78 5.10 -13.52
CA HIS A 344 -4.09 5.74 -14.80
C HIS A 344 -3.29 7.03 -15.06
N ALA A 345 -2.66 7.60 -14.05
CA ALA A 345 -1.81 8.78 -14.22
C ALA A 345 -0.38 8.45 -14.72
N HIS A 346 0.06 7.17 -14.62
CA HIS A 346 1.42 6.80 -15.03
C HIS A 346 1.52 5.33 -15.44
N PRO A 347 2.03 5.00 -16.66
CA PRO A 347 2.05 3.63 -17.18
C PRO A 347 2.82 2.66 -16.27
N LYS A 348 3.92 3.07 -15.65
CA LYS A 348 4.69 2.22 -14.75
C LYS A 348 3.98 1.89 -13.43
N VAL A 349 3.08 2.76 -12.97
CA VAL A 349 2.21 2.45 -11.82
C VAL A 349 1.12 1.47 -12.24
N MET A 350 0.62 1.57 -13.47
CA MET A 350 -0.32 0.60 -14.04
C MET A 350 0.31 -0.80 -14.14
N GLU A 351 1.55 -0.93 -14.63
CA GLU A 351 2.28 -2.20 -14.65
C GLU A 351 2.38 -2.83 -13.24
N ALA A 352 2.64 -2.02 -12.22
CA ALA A 352 2.67 -2.48 -10.82
C ALA A 352 1.28 -2.89 -10.31
N LEU A 353 0.23 -2.14 -10.67
CA LEU A 353 -1.15 -2.46 -10.30
C LEU A 353 -1.59 -3.82 -10.87
N GLU A 354 -1.21 -4.14 -12.10
CA GLU A 354 -1.54 -5.45 -12.71
C GLU A 354 -1.03 -6.64 -11.91
N LEU A 355 0.04 -6.48 -11.11
CA LEU A 355 0.56 -7.54 -10.24
C LEU A 355 -0.35 -7.84 -9.05
N LEU A 356 -1.23 -6.90 -8.65
CA LEU A 356 -2.11 -7.08 -7.50
C LEU A 356 -3.06 -8.28 -7.69
N LYS A 357 -3.37 -8.65 -8.93
CA LYS A 357 -4.14 -9.86 -9.25
C LYS A 357 -3.55 -11.14 -8.65
N ASN A 358 -2.23 -11.17 -8.43
CA ASN A 358 -1.47 -12.32 -7.93
C ASN A 358 -1.23 -12.28 -6.41
N PHE A 359 -1.71 -11.24 -5.71
CA PHE A 359 -1.43 -11.03 -4.29
C PHE A 359 -2.65 -11.41 -3.45
N GLU A 360 -2.72 -12.68 -3.03
CA GLU A 360 -3.84 -13.21 -2.22
C GLU A 360 -3.95 -12.55 -0.84
N PHE A 361 -2.83 -12.09 -0.26
CA PHE A 361 -2.82 -11.45 1.05
C PHE A 361 -3.65 -10.16 1.12
N LEU A 362 -3.97 -9.54 -0.02
CA LEU A 362 -4.86 -8.38 -0.08
C LEU A 362 -6.28 -8.72 0.41
N GLU A 363 -6.69 -9.99 0.29
CA GLU A 363 -8.00 -10.43 0.77
C GLU A 363 -8.12 -10.42 2.30
N TYR A 364 -7.02 -10.65 3.02
CA TYR A 364 -7.06 -10.77 4.49
C TYR A 364 -7.38 -9.45 5.20
N GLY A 365 -6.90 -8.32 4.67
CA GLY A 365 -7.17 -6.99 5.21
C GLY A 365 -8.43 -6.33 4.64
N THR A 366 -9.01 -6.89 3.57
CA THR A 366 -10.23 -6.35 2.95
C THR A 366 -11.46 -6.76 3.76
N PRO A 367 -12.29 -5.81 4.23
CA PRO A 367 -13.52 -6.12 4.96
C PRO A 367 -14.46 -7.05 4.19
N LEU A 368 -15.21 -7.89 4.91
CA LEU A 368 -16.21 -8.78 4.32
C LEU A 368 -17.38 -8.00 3.71
N PHE A 369 -17.68 -6.86 4.27
CA PHE A 369 -18.75 -5.95 3.86
C PHE A 369 -18.23 -4.52 3.87
N LYS A 370 -18.66 -3.71 2.90
CA LYS A 370 -18.37 -2.28 2.81
C LYS A 370 -19.68 -1.49 2.75
N GLY A 371 -19.75 -0.40 3.48
CA GLY A 371 -20.97 0.43 3.55
C GLY A 371 -21.29 1.23 2.29
N LYS A 372 -20.33 1.34 1.36
CA LYS A 372 -20.46 2.05 0.08
C LYS A 372 -20.42 1.07 -1.08
N ALA A 373 -21.14 1.39 -2.16
CA ALA A 373 -21.12 0.58 -3.39
C ALA A 373 -19.73 0.56 -4.01
N LEU A 374 -19.33 -0.60 -4.54
CA LEU A 374 -18.09 -0.76 -5.30
C LEU A 374 -18.26 -0.18 -6.71
N PHE A 375 -17.29 0.59 -7.17
CA PHE A 375 -17.25 1.05 -8.56
C PHE A 375 -16.37 0.11 -9.38
N MET A 376 -16.94 -0.44 -10.46
CA MET A 376 -16.28 -1.38 -11.34
C MET A 376 -16.34 -0.87 -12.77
N PHE A 377 -15.22 -0.43 -13.32
CA PHE A 377 -15.14 0.18 -14.64
C PHE A 377 -13.96 -0.28 -15.49
N ASP A 378 -12.97 -0.95 -14.89
CA ASP A 378 -11.78 -1.45 -15.56
C ASP A 378 -11.73 -2.99 -15.49
N PRO A 379 -11.27 -3.72 -16.52
CA PRO A 379 -11.12 -5.18 -16.45
C PRO A 379 -10.34 -5.69 -15.25
N LEU A 380 -9.41 -4.93 -14.69
CA LEU A 380 -8.67 -5.29 -13.48
C LEU A 380 -9.59 -5.39 -12.25
N ASP A 381 -10.77 -4.75 -12.25
CA ASP A 381 -11.72 -4.84 -11.14
C ASP A 381 -12.24 -6.28 -10.91
N GLN A 382 -12.15 -7.15 -11.91
CA GLN A 382 -12.43 -8.58 -11.71
C GLN A 382 -11.49 -9.24 -10.68
N TYR A 383 -10.31 -8.65 -10.42
CA TYR A 383 -9.33 -9.18 -9.49
C TYR A 383 -9.42 -8.56 -8.09
N ARG A 384 -10.36 -7.65 -7.86
CA ARG A 384 -10.62 -7.11 -6.50
C ARG A 384 -10.85 -8.24 -5.50
N PRO A 385 -10.39 -8.10 -4.25
CA PRO A 385 -10.63 -9.09 -3.21
C PRO A 385 -12.11 -9.47 -3.04
N GLU A 386 -13.01 -8.48 -3.10
CA GLU A 386 -14.46 -8.68 -2.95
C GLU A 386 -15.01 -9.54 -4.10
N ALA A 387 -14.60 -9.27 -5.33
CA ALA A 387 -15.02 -10.04 -6.50
C ALA A 387 -14.46 -11.49 -6.46
N LYS A 388 -13.18 -11.65 -6.10
CA LYS A 388 -12.57 -12.98 -5.91
C LYS A 388 -13.32 -13.79 -4.85
N ARG A 389 -13.60 -13.18 -3.70
CA ARG A 389 -14.31 -13.80 -2.58
C ARG A 389 -15.73 -14.22 -2.98
N PHE A 390 -16.45 -13.33 -3.68
CA PHE A 390 -17.79 -13.61 -4.18
C PHE A 390 -17.80 -14.80 -5.15
N ARG A 391 -16.93 -14.82 -6.16
CA ARG A 391 -16.82 -15.95 -7.10
C ARG A 391 -16.46 -17.27 -6.41
N ARG A 392 -15.60 -17.22 -5.37
CA ARG A 392 -15.28 -18.41 -4.56
C ARG A 392 -16.51 -18.91 -3.79
N MET A 393 -17.33 -18.01 -3.27
CA MET A 393 -18.59 -18.36 -2.62
C MET A 393 -19.57 -18.99 -3.63
N VAL A 394 -19.74 -18.37 -4.80
CA VAL A 394 -20.61 -18.90 -5.88
C VAL A 394 -20.13 -20.27 -6.37
N SER A 395 -18.83 -20.54 -6.38
CA SER A 395 -18.30 -21.86 -6.77
C SER A 395 -18.78 -23.00 -5.86
N ASN A 396 -19.12 -22.69 -4.61
CA ASN A 396 -19.68 -23.64 -3.65
C ASN A 396 -21.21 -23.64 -3.62
N PHE A 397 -21.84 -22.73 -4.36
CA PHE A 397 -23.30 -22.67 -4.45
C PHE A 397 -23.84 -23.92 -5.19
N ARG A 398 -24.90 -24.51 -4.62
CA ARG A 398 -25.67 -25.56 -5.27
C ARG A 398 -27.10 -25.09 -5.38
N SER A 399 -27.65 -25.21 -6.57
CA SER A 399 -29.05 -24.85 -6.81
C SER A 399 -29.94 -25.58 -5.80
N PRO A 400 -30.85 -24.89 -5.08
CA PRO A 400 -31.78 -25.52 -4.14
C PRO A 400 -32.64 -26.62 -4.78
N LYS A 401 -32.81 -26.53 -6.08
CA LYS A 401 -33.48 -27.55 -6.89
C LYS A 401 -32.42 -28.28 -7.74
N TYR A 402 -31.56 -29.07 -7.08
CA TYR A 402 -30.47 -29.83 -7.71
C TYR A 402 -30.89 -30.75 -8.88
N LYS A 403 -32.21 -30.94 -9.11
CA LYS A 403 -32.77 -31.60 -10.27
C LYS A 403 -33.05 -30.69 -11.46
N ARG A 404 -32.81 -29.37 -11.31
CA ARG A 404 -32.94 -28.41 -12.42
C ARG A 404 -31.79 -28.64 -13.38
N LYS A 405 -32.10 -29.04 -14.60
CA LYS A 405 -31.13 -29.24 -15.68
C LYS A 405 -30.95 -28.01 -16.56
N ARG A 406 -31.73 -26.96 -16.29
CA ARG A 406 -31.81 -25.74 -17.09
C ARG A 406 -31.27 -24.54 -16.29
N LEU A 407 -30.44 -23.73 -16.95
CA LEU A 407 -29.93 -22.47 -16.45
C LEU A 407 -30.43 -21.35 -17.35
N VAL A 408 -30.97 -20.28 -16.75
CA VAL A 408 -31.27 -19.01 -17.45
C VAL A 408 -30.24 -17.99 -17.01
N LEU A 409 -29.52 -17.43 -17.97
CA LEU A 409 -28.57 -16.34 -17.75
C LEU A 409 -29.11 -15.04 -18.32
N TYR A 410 -29.17 -14.03 -17.47
CA TYR A 410 -29.59 -12.68 -17.80
C TYR A 410 -28.50 -11.66 -17.43
N PRO A 411 -28.20 -10.65 -18.26
CA PRO A 411 -27.24 -9.62 -17.91
C PRO A 411 -27.65 -8.87 -16.64
N GLU A 412 -26.67 -8.47 -15.84
CA GLU A 412 -26.91 -7.66 -14.64
C GLU A 412 -27.66 -6.38 -15.00
N LEU A 413 -28.67 -6.04 -14.20
CA LEU A 413 -29.49 -4.85 -14.34
C LEU A 413 -29.14 -3.84 -13.26
N ASP A 414 -29.48 -2.57 -13.48
CA ASP A 414 -29.34 -1.50 -12.46
C ASP A 414 -30.31 -1.66 -11.25
N ILE A 415 -31.09 -2.77 -11.23
CA ILE A 415 -32.07 -3.06 -10.17
C ILE A 415 -31.47 -4.10 -9.21
N HIS A 416 -31.21 -3.66 -8.01
CA HIS A 416 -30.69 -4.51 -6.94
C HIS A 416 -31.69 -4.58 -5.75
N PRO A 417 -31.95 -5.76 -5.20
CA PRO A 417 -31.54 -7.08 -5.70
C PRO A 417 -32.32 -7.49 -6.96
N PHE A 418 -31.74 -8.33 -7.81
CA PHE A 418 -32.30 -8.72 -9.10
C PHE A 418 -33.71 -9.33 -9.00
N TYR A 419 -34.01 -10.09 -7.95
CA TYR A 419 -35.34 -10.69 -7.74
C TYR A 419 -36.47 -9.66 -7.57
N SER A 420 -36.16 -8.38 -7.33
CA SER A 420 -37.14 -7.29 -7.28
C SER A 420 -37.53 -6.78 -8.67
N SER A 421 -36.85 -7.23 -9.72
CA SER A 421 -37.12 -6.78 -11.10
C SER A 421 -38.34 -7.46 -11.69
N THR A 422 -39.08 -6.75 -12.56
CA THR A 422 -40.16 -7.32 -13.38
C THR A 422 -39.66 -8.43 -14.32
N THR A 423 -38.44 -8.27 -14.80
CA THR A 423 -37.72 -9.24 -15.61
C THR A 423 -37.62 -10.58 -14.89
N PHE A 424 -37.15 -10.60 -13.63
CA PHE A 424 -37.09 -11.83 -12.86
C PHE A 424 -38.45 -12.49 -12.68
N VAL A 425 -39.49 -11.73 -12.37
CA VAL A 425 -40.85 -12.25 -12.21
C VAL A 425 -41.33 -12.91 -13.51
N ASN A 426 -41.07 -12.29 -14.66
CA ASN A 426 -41.45 -12.85 -15.96
C ASN A 426 -40.64 -14.11 -16.30
N LEU A 427 -39.34 -14.12 -16.04
CA LEU A 427 -38.48 -15.29 -16.26
C LEU A 427 -38.90 -16.47 -15.38
N THR A 428 -39.26 -16.22 -14.12
CA THR A 428 -39.71 -17.27 -13.20
C THR A 428 -41.03 -17.89 -13.65
N LYS A 429 -41.96 -17.09 -14.20
CA LYS A 429 -43.22 -17.59 -14.78
C LYS A 429 -43.00 -18.42 -16.06
N LYS A 430 -42.08 -17.96 -16.92
CA LYS A 430 -41.78 -18.59 -18.21
C LYS A 430 -40.97 -19.88 -18.06
N PHE A 431 -40.09 -19.95 -17.04
CA PHE A 431 -39.16 -21.04 -16.79
C PHE A 431 -39.16 -21.49 -15.31
N PRO A 432 -40.28 -22.06 -14.81
CA PRO A 432 -40.43 -22.41 -13.40
C PRO A 432 -39.44 -23.49 -12.93
N ASP A 433 -38.92 -24.31 -13.86
CA ASP A 433 -37.97 -25.39 -13.58
C ASP A 433 -36.52 -25.03 -13.80
N ALA A 434 -36.23 -23.77 -14.17
CA ALA A 434 -34.86 -23.34 -14.41
C ALA A 434 -34.24 -22.67 -13.18
N GLN A 435 -32.92 -22.77 -13.04
CA GLN A 435 -32.12 -21.90 -12.20
C GLN A 435 -31.97 -20.57 -12.92
N ILE A 436 -32.37 -19.47 -12.26
CA ILE A 436 -32.20 -18.12 -12.82
C ILE A 436 -30.99 -17.48 -12.18
N CYS A 437 -30.10 -16.99 -12.99
CA CYS A 437 -28.92 -16.23 -12.57
C CYS A 437 -28.79 -14.97 -13.41
N THR A 438 -28.32 -13.89 -12.79
CA THR A 438 -27.72 -12.80 -13.54
C THR A 438 -26.22 -13.03 -13.70
N TYR A 439 -25.56 -12.24 -14.52
CA TYR A 439 -24.11 -12.27 -14.66
C TYR A 439 -23.52 -10.88 -14.80
N SER A 440 -22.34 -10.72 -14.23
CA SER A 440 -21.52 -9.53 -14.34
C SER A 440 -20.13 -9.93 -14.82
N PRO A 441 -19.52 -9.24 -15.79
CA PRO A 441 -18.15 -9.54 -16.22
C PRO A 441 -17.15 -9.57 -15.06
N PHE A 442 -17.38 -8.74 -14.03
CA PHE A 442 -16.50 -8.60 -12.86
C PHE A 442 -16.77 -9.64 -11.77
N LEU A 443 -18.05 -9.87 -11.44
CA LEU A 443 -18.45 -10.74 -10.33
C LEU A 443 -18.66 -12.20 -10.74
N GLY A 444 -18.82 -12.46 -12.04
CA GLY A 444 -19.16 -13.79 -12.53
C GLY A 444 -20.66 -14.04 -12.51
N ILE A 445 -21.04 -15.28 -12.24
CA ILE A 445 -22.45 -15.71 -12.16
C ILE A 445 -23.01 -15.30 -10.79
N ILE A 446 -24.23 -14.77 -10.81
CA ILE A 446 -24.94 -14.31 -9.61
C ILE A 446 -26.28 -15.08 -9.54
N PRO A 447 -26.35 -16.19 -8.78
CA PRO A 447 -27.62 -16.86 -8.50
C PRO A 447 -28.61 -15.89 -7.83
N VAL A 448 -29.86 -15.93 -8.26
CA VAL A 448 -30.88 -15.01 -7.75
C VAL A 448 -31.04 -15.11 -6.23
N GLU A 449 -30.84 -16.29 -5.66
CA GLU A 449 -30.94 -16.60 -4.24
C GLU A 449 -29.90 -15.85 -3.37
N ILE A 450 -28.84 -15.34 -4.00
CA ILE A 450 -27.77 -14.59 -3.34
C ILE A 450 -27.51 -13.23 -4.02
N SER A 451 -28.48 -12.75 -4.80
CA SER A 451 -28.34 -11.46 -5.51
C SER A 451 -28.51 -10.23 -4.61
N ASP A 452 -28.93 -10.42 -3.36
CA ASP A 452 -29.09 -9.37 -2.34
C ASP A 452 -27.88 -9.21 -1.41
N ILE A 453 -26.88 -10.09 -1.52
CA ILE A 453 -25.68 -9.99 -0.68
C ILE A 453 -24.57 -9.16 -1.32
N PHE A 454 -23.69 -8.61 -0.46
CA PHE A 454 -22.48 -7.91 -0.90
C PHE A 454 -21.51 -8.88 -1.61
N PRO A 455 -20.91 -8.49 -2.73
CA PRO A 455 -21.00 -7.22 -3.43
C PRO A 455 -22.09 -7.18 -4.54
N ALA A 456 -22.82 -8.26 -4.78
CA ALA A 456 -23.81 -8.36 -5.87
C ALA A 456 -24.89 -7.27 -5.83
N ALA A 457 -25.39 -6.94 -4.62
CA ALA A 457 -26.37 -5.86 -4.45
C ALA A 457 -25.76 -4.47 -4.23
N HIS A 458 -24.42 -4.35 -4.17
CA HIS A 458 -23.74 -3.13 -3.77
C HIS A 458 -22.57 -2.79 -4.71
N ASN A 459 -22.85 -2.78 -6.01
CA ASN A 459 -21.88 -2.36 -7.04
C ASN A 459 -22.53 -1.40 -8.03
N LEU A 460 -21.69 -0.63 -8.73
CA LEU A 460 -22.09 0.24 -9.83
C LEU A 460 -21.13 -0.02 -11.00
N ILE A 461 -21.70 -0.38 -12.13
CA ILE A 461 -21.00 -0.69 -13.37
C ILE A 461 -21.53 0.22 -14.48
N PRO A 462 -20.69 0.90 -15.28
CA PRO A 462 -21.15 1.68 -16.41
C PRO A 462 -21.88 0.78 -17.42
N ARG A 463 -23.08 1.17 -17.88
CA ARG A 463 -23.90 0.37 -18.84
C ARG A 463 -23.12 -0.03 -20.09
N LYS A 464 -22.31 0.88 -20.64
CA LYS A 464 -21.47 0.59 -21.81
C LYS A 464 -20.42 -0.50 -21.56
N THR A 465 -19.98 -0.68 -20.32
CA THR A 465 -19.03 -1.76 -19.97
C THR A 465 -19.70 -3.11 -20.11
N LEU A 466 -20.97 -3.25 -19.69
CA LEU A 466 -21.73 -4.49 -19.84
C LEU A 466 -21.95 -4.87 -21.30
N THR A 467 -22.23 -3.88 -22.17
CA THR A 467 -22.54 -4.12 -23.59
C THR A 467 -21.30 -4.23 -24.49
N ASN A 468 -20.18 -3.62 -24.12
CA ASN A 468 -18.97 -3.55 -24.95
C ASN A 468 -17.83 -4.44 -24.43
N SER A 469 -18.01 -5.18 -23.34
CA SER A 469 -17.02 -6.12 -22.81
C SER A 469 -16.70 -7.22 -23.81
N GLN A 470 -15.41 -7.55 -23.95
CA GLN A 470 -14.96 -8.69 -24.73
C GLN A 470 -14.59 -9.84 -23.79
N ALA A 471 -14.99 -11.05 -24.13
CA ALA A 471 -14.76 -12.23 -23.28
C ALA A 471 -13.27 -12.47 -22.95
N LYS A 472 -12.36 -12.03 -23.84
CA LYS A 472 -10.90 -12.17 -23.62
C LYS A 472 -10.39 -11.35 -22.43
N ASP A 473 -11.06 -10.22 -22.11
CA ASP A 473 -10.65 -9.29 -21.06
C ASP A 473 -11.11 -9.76 -19.66
N TYR A 474 -12.02 -10.75 -19.62
CA TYR A 474 -12.61 -11.28 -18.39
C TYR A 474 -12.43 -12.81 -18.22
N PRO A 475 -11.19 -13.30 -18.14
CA PRO A 475 -10.93 -14.73 -18.01
C PRO A 475 -11.57 -15.33 -16.75
N THR A 476 -11.65 -14.58 -15.66
CA THR A 476 -12.24 -15.06 -14.39
C THR A 476 -13.74 -15.33 -14.52
N PHE A 477 -14.43 -14.62 -15.43
CA PHE A 477 -15.84 -14.89 -15.72
C PHE A 477 -15.99 -16.23 -16.41
N ILE A 478 -15.18 -16.51 -17.44
CA ILE A 478 -15.21 -17.77 -18.18
C ILE A 478 -14.97 -18.95 -17.24
N GLU A 479 -13.97 -18.85 -16.38
CA GLU A 479 -13.67 -19.87 -15.36
C GLU A 479 -14.84 -20.06 -14.39
N SER A 480 -15.43 -18.98 -13.90
CA SER A 480 -16.56 -18.99 -12.97
C SER A 480 -17.78 -19.67 -13.58
N LEU A 481 -18.16 -19.30 -14.82
CA LEU A 481 -19.29 -19.91 -15.51
C LEU A 481 -19.03 -21.39 -15.79
N ASN A 482 -17.86 -21.75 -16.31
CA ASN A 482 -17.53 -23.15 -16.61
C ASN A 482 -17.61 -24.03 -15.35
N ARG A 483 -17.05 -23.54 -14.23
CA ARG A 483 -17.12 -24.21 -12.93
C ARG A 483 -18.55 -24.34 -12.43
N PHE A 484 -19.35 -23.29 -12.52
CA PHE A 484 -20.76 -23.28 -12.10
C PHE A 484 -21.60 -24.30 -12.89
N LEU A 485 -21.37 -24.40 -14.20
CA LEU A 485 -22.04 -25.40 -15.06
C LEU A 485 -21.66 -26.83 -14.69
N ILE A 486 -20.40 -27.09 -14.36
CA ILE A 486 -19.93 -28.43 -13.98
C ILE A 486 -20.55 -28.86 -12.64
N GLU A 487 -20.39 -28.01 -11.64
CA GLU A 487 -20.73 -28.29 -10.24
C GLU A 487 -22.25 -28.48 -10.02
N ASN A 488 -23.07 -27.83 -10.87
CA ASN A 488 -24.54 -27.96 -10.80
C ASN A 488 -25.15 -28.91 -11.85
N GLY A 489 -24.33 -29.42 -12.78
CA GLY A 489 -24.79 -30.45 -13.75
C GLY A 489 -25.83 -29.95 -14.73
N PHE A 490 -25.77 -28.68 -15.17
CA PHE A 490 -26.70 -28.15 -16.17
C PHE A 490 -26.44 -28.75 -17.55
N GLU A 491 -27.55 -29.12 -18.22
CA GLU A 491 -27.55 -29.70 -19.58
C GLU A 491 -27.99 -28.68 -20.63
N GLU A 492 -28.78 -27.69 -20.23
CA GLU A 492 -29.33 -26.65 -21.11
C GLU A 492 -29.09 -25.26 -20.50
N VAL A 493 -28.55 -24.34 -21.30
CA VAL A 493 -28.34 -22.93 -20.93
C VAL A 493 -29.14 -22.06 -21.86
N MET A 494 -30.02 -21.26 -21.29
CA MET A 494 -30.84 -20.27 -21.99
C MET A 494 -30.22 -18.88 -21.70
N ILE A 495 -29.87 -18.17 -22.75
CA ILE A 495 -29.23 -16.84 -22.64
C ILE A 495 -30.11 -15.79 -23.28
N VAL A 496 -30.20 -14.61 -22.65
CA VAL A 496 -30.66 -13.42 -23.30
C VAL A 496 -29.49 -12.87 -24.13
N GLU A 497 -29.79 -12.53 -25.40
CA GLU A 497 -28.75 -12.23 -26.39
C GLU A 497 -28.00 -10.96 -26.05
N ASP A 498 -26.70 -11.09 -25.81
CA ASP A 498 -25.72 -10.05 -25.53
C ASP A 498 -24.38 -10.51 -26.11
N HIS A 499 -23.65 -9.60 -26.72
CA HIS A 499 -22.39 -9.89 -27.42
C HIS A 499 -21.36 -10.58 -26.49
N PHE A 500 -21.23 -10.12 -25.25
CA PHE A 500 -20.28 -10.66 -24.28
C PHE A 500 -20.57 -12.13 -23.95
N ILE A 501 -21.83 -12.45 -23.59
CA ILE A 501 -22.18 -13.81 -23.19
C ILE A 501 -22.11 -14.79 -24.38
N LEU A 502 -22.37 -14.33 -25.60
CA LEU A 502 -22.23 -15.15 -26.80
C LEU A 502 -20.77 -15.57 -27.02
N GLU A 503 -19.80 -14.64 -26.94
CA GLU A 503 -18.38 -14.97 -27.05
C GLU A 503 -17.93 -15.95 -25.94
N VAL A 504 -18.43 -15.79 -24.72
CA VAL A 504 -18.12 -16.68 -23.60
C VAL A 504 -18.67 -18.08 -23.85
N ILE A 505 -19.93 -18.19 -24.27
CA ILE A 505 -20.59 -19.49 -24.53
C ILE A 505 -19.91 -20.21 -25.70
N GLU A 506 -19.51 -19.52 -26.75
CA GLU A 506 -18.75 -20.14 -27.84
C GLU A 506 -17.46 -20.78 -27.33
N LYS A 507 -16.70 -20.10 -26.49
CA LYS A 507 -15.49 -20.65 -25.87
C LYS A 507 -15.75 -21.86 -24.97
N ILE A 508 -16.85 -21.85 -24.21
CA ILE A 508 -17.24 -22.96 -23.33
C ILE A 508 -17.79 -24.14 -24.15
N SER A 509 -18.59 -23.92 -25.19
CA SER A 509 -19.18 -24.95 -26.03
C SER A 509 -18.14 -25.80 -26.73
N THR A 510 -16.99 -25.23 -27.10
CA THR A 510 -15.86 -26.02 -27.65
C THR A 510 -15.30 -27.03 -26.64
N GLN A 511 -15.43 -26.77 -25.35
CA GLN A 511 -14.98 -27.65 -24.25
C GLN A 511 -16.08 -28.60 -23.77
N LYS A 512 -17.36 -28.30 -24.06
CA LYS A 512 -18.54 -29.07 -23.67
C LYS A 512 -19.51 -29.24 -24.83
N PRO A 513 -19.26 -30.15 -25.77
CA PRO A 513 -20.06 -30.31 -26.98
C PRO A 513 -21.53 -30.77 -26.73
N ASN A 514 -21.81 -31.30 -25.54
CA ASN A 514 -23.16 -31.76 -25.17
C ASN A 514 -24.01 -30.66 -24.49
N LEU A 515 -23.48 -29.47 -24.26
CA LEU A 515 -24.24 -28.38 -23.65
C LEU A 515 -25.18 -27.76 -24.68
N LYS A 516 -26.48 -27.88 -24.43
CA LYS A 516 -27.49 -27.26 -25.29
C LYS A 516 -27.65 -25.79 -24.96
N VAL A 517 -27.39 -24.92 -25.92
CA VAL A 517 -27.54 -23.47 -25.77
C VAL A 517 -28.75 -22.98 -26.54
N LEU A 518 -29.63 -22.27 -25.86
CA LEU A 518 -30.83 -21.66 -26.45
C LEU A 518 -30.75 -20.14 -26.29
N ARG A 519 -31.06 -19.42 -27.36
CA ARG A 519 -31.19 -17.97 -27.34
C ARG A 519 -32.61 -17.57 -26.99
N LEU A 520 -32.76 -16.69 -26.01
CA LEU A 520 -34.05 -16.10 -25.65
C LEU A 520 -34.17 -14.76 -26.39
N GLN A 521 -35.25 -14.59 -27.11
CA GLN A 521 -35.65 -13.26 -27.60
C GLN A 521 -36.28 -12.50 -26.42
N GLU A 522 -35.93 -11.22 -26.26
CA GLU A 522 -36.52 -10.33 -25.25
C GLU A 522 -38.04 -10.24 -25.30
#